data_a49426c5ebcf89bfe8b937720de71bbc
#
_entry.id   a49426c5ebcf89bfe8b937720de71bbc
#
_cell.length_a   1.000
_cell.length_b   1.000
_cell.length_c   1.000
_cell.angle_alpha   90.00
_cell.angle_beta   90.00
_cell.angle_gamma   90.00
#
_symmetry.space_group_name_H-M   'P 1'
#
loop_
_entity.id
_entity.type
_entity.pdbx_description
1 polymer ?
#
loop_
_entity_poly.entity_id
_entity_poly.type
_entity_poly.pdbx_seq_one_letter_code
_entity_poly.pdbx_strand_id
1 'polypeptide(L)'
;MATKLIGGEIYDPAHQIDGKKQDLYIVDGKITHKLPDNEKITATHDLSGCIVMAGAIDLHTHIGGGKVNIARTMMLEDEHAHPHPSTQICRSGNGHVVPSTFSTGYRYAEMGYTACFEPAVLPVNARQAHMEMADTPMVDKGGYVLLGNDDFLLSMMQKKVSQSAINDYVAWILDASQCIGIKVVNAGGVHAFKYNQRRLDVDESGPAGITPRDIINKLSRAVHELGVSHPLHVHASNLGIPGNFKSTLATMAAAEGLPIHLTHIQFHSYGTEGDYKFSSAACEIAEAINCTPNVTADVGQIMFGQTITTSGDTMMQYFGHEHAHPKKWTVMDIECEMGCGVIPFKYRDKSFVNALQWAIGLEIFLQVN
;
A
#
# COMPACT_ATOMS: atom_id res chain seq x y z
N MET A 1 26.45 -24.81 8.95
CA MET A 1 27.29 -24.24 7.87
C MET A 1 27.08 -22.72 7.86
N ALA A 2 28.18 -21.97 7.77
CA ALA A 2 28.12 -20.51 7.87
C ALA A 2 28.66 -19.82 6.61
N THR A 3 28.05 -18.72 6.24
CA THR A 3 28.59 -17.75 5.29
C THR A 3 29.18 -16.59 6.07
N LYS A 4 30.41 -16.18 5.72
CA LYS A 4 31.06 -15.00 6.31
C LYS A 4 30.99 -13.82 5.36
N LEU A 5 30.61 -12.65 5.90
CA LEU A 5 30.61 -11.35 5.21
C LEU A 5 31.69 -10.49 5.84
N ILE A 6 32.66 -10.01 5.05
CA ILE A 6 33.81 -9.26 5.56
C ILE A 6 33.86 -7.82 5.02
N GLY A 7 34.29 -6.88 5.86
CA GLY A 7 34.67 -5.54 5.45
C GLY A 7 33.52 -4.57 5.16
N GLY A 8 32.27 -4.99 5.31
CA GLY A 8 31.11 -4.14 5.09
C GLY A 8 30.92 -3.09 6.20
N GLU A 9 30.37 -1.94 5.85
CA GLU A 9 29.99 -0.88 6.77
C GLU A 9 28.53 -1.05 7.18
N ILE A 10 28.28 -1.37 8.47
CA ILE A 10 26.97 -1.83 8.96
C ILE A 10 26.19 -0.68 9.55
N TYR A 11 24.93 -0.56 9.11
CA TYR A 11 23.92 0.33 9.67
C TYR A 11 22.75 -0.51 10.19
N ASP A 12 22.62 -0.57 11.53
CA ASP A 12 21.56 -1.31 12.22
C ASP A 12 21.11 -0.51 13.45
N PRO A 13 20.14 0.43 13.26
CA PRO A 13 19.66 1.27 14.35
C PRO A 13 19.05 0.47 15.51
N ALA A 14 18.42 -0.67 15.22
CA ALA A 14 17.83 -1.52 16.25
C ALA A 14 18.86 -2.05 17.26
N HIS A 15 20.11 -2.20 16.83
CA HIS A 15 21.22 -2.65 17.67
C HIS A 15 22.25 -1.52 17.93
N GLN A 16 21.90 -0.26 17.66
CA GLN A 16 22.75 0.92 17.85
C GLN A 16 24.09 0.84 17.10
N ILE A 17 24.06 0.27 15.90
CA ILE A 17 25.22 0.18 15.01
C ILE A 17 25.06 1.25 13.92
N ASP A 18 26.02 2.17 13.87
CA ASP A 18 26.02 3.30 12.93
C ASP A 18 27.40 3.37 12.23
N GLY A 19 27.43 2.89 10.98
CA GLY A 19 28.62 2.92 10.12
C GLY A 19 29.81 2.08 10.60
N LYS A 20 29.57 1.06 11.41
CA LYS A 20 30.67 0.24 11.95
C LYS A 20 31.14 -0.80 10.96
N LYS A 21 32.43 -0.80 10.63
CA LYS A 21 33.07 -1.88 9.86
C LYS A 21 33.31 -3.09 10.74
N GLN A 22 32.62 -4.19 10.45
CA GLN A 22 32.81 -5.45 11.14
C GLN A 22 32.37 -6.63 10.27
N ASP A 23 32.92 -7.81 10.58
CA ASP A 23 32.49 -9.05 9.94
C ASP A 23 31.14 -9.52 10.51
N LEU A 24 30.33 -10.12 9.64
CA LEU A 24 29.09 -10.78 10.00
C LEU A 24 29.12 -12.24 9.55
N TYR A 25 28.32 -13.07 10.21
CA TYR A 25 28.14 -14.47 9.83
C TYR A 25 26.65 -14.73 9.60
N ILE A 26 26.33 -15.55 8.62
CA ILE A 26 24.98 -16.06 8.39
C ILE A 26 25.02 -17.54 8.72
N VAL A 27 24.26 -17.93 9.74
CA VAL A 27 24.14 -19.31 10.22
C VAL A 27 22.68 -19.67 10.28
N ASP A 28 22.25 -20.71 9.58
CA ASP A 28 20.86 -21.17 9.51
C ASP A 28 19.88 -20.02 9.19
N GLY A 29 20.26 -19.17 8.22
CA GLY A 29 19.45 -18.04 7.78
C GLY A 29 19.39 -16.84 8.75
N LYS A 30 20.18 -16.87 9.82
CA LYS A 30 20.23 -15.78 10.82
C LYS A 30 21.59 -15.11 10.84
N ILE A 31 21.57 -13.79 11.01
CA ILE A 31 22.79 -12.98 11.16
C ILE A 31 23.30 -13.06 12.60
N THR A 32 24.60 -13.24 12.75
CA THR A 32 25.29 -13.23 14.06
C THR A 32 26.65 -12.54 13.95
N HIS A 33 27.09 -11.91 15.03
CA HIS A 33 28.41 -11.26 15.13
C HIS A 33 29.56 -12.24 15.43
N LYS A 34 29.25 -13.44 15.91
CA LYS A 34 30.23 -14.46 16.25
C LYS A 34 29.86 -15.77 15.59
N LEU A 35 30.86 -16.41 15.02
CA LEU A 35 30.70 -17.77 14.53
C LEU A 35 30.53 -18.70 15.74
N PRO A 36 29.47 -19.52 15.81
CA PRO A 36 29.37 -20.58 16.84
C PRO A 36 30.51 -21.58 16.73
N ASP A 37 30.98 -22.10 17.89
CA ASP A 37 32.16 -22.94 17.98
C ASP A 37 32.14 -24.20 17.09
N ASN A 38 30.96 -24.71 16.77
CA ASN A 38 30.78 -25.94 15.98
C ASN A 38 30.50 -25.68 14.50
N GLU A 39 30.48 -24.40 14.05
CA GLU A 39 30.15 -24.03 12.69
C GLU A 39 31.40 -23.86 11.82
N LYS A 40 31.28 -24.33 10.56
CA LYS A 40 32.34 -24.16 9.55
C LYS A 40 31.90 -23.12 8.52
N ILE A 41 32.82 -22.20 8.20
CA ILE A 41 32.64 -21.24 7.10
C ILE A 41 32.73 -22.02 5.78
N THR A 42 31.67 -21.94 5.01
CA THR A 42 31.53 -22.56 3.68
C THR A 42 31.66 -21.57 2.54
N ALA A 43 31.40 -20.31 2.80
CA ALA A 43 31.53 -19.22 1.84
C ALA A 43 31.99 -17.94 2.55
N THR A 44 32.72 -17.08 1.82
CA THR A 44 33.12 -15.75 2.29
C THR A 44 32.89 -14.77 1.17
N HIS A 45 32.21 -13.66 1.51
CA HIS A 45 31.96 -12.55 0.58
C HIS A 45 32.66 -11.30 1.10
N ASP A 46 33.46 -10.66 0.26
CA ASP A 46 34.07 -9.38 0.56
C ASP A 46 33.07 -8.26 0.21
N LEU A 47 32.65 -7.52 1.23
CA LEU A 47 31.75 -6.38 1.15
C LEU A 47 32.49 -5.05 1.39
N SER A 48 33.80 -5.02 1.20
CA SER A 48 34.60 -3.80 1.33
C SER A 48 34.06 -2.70 0.39
N GLY A 49 33.71 -1.55 0.96
CA GLY A 49 33.09 -0.44 0.23
C GLY A 49 31.57 -0.56 0.05
N CYS A 50 30.95 -1.61 0.61
CA CYS A 50 29.50 -1.77 0.62
C CYS A 50 28.90 -1.34 1.97
N ILE A 51 27.67 -0.79 1.90
CA ILE A 51 26.81 -0.60 3.05
C ILE A 51 26.03 -1.89 3.29
N VAL A 52 25.95 -2.32 4.55
CA VAL A 52 25.15 -3.47 4.99
C VAL A 52 24.06 -2.95 5.92
N MET A 53 22.83 -3.13 5.54
CA MET A 53 21.66 -2.71 6.31
C MET A 53 20.51 -3.70 6.13
N ALA A 54 19.47 -3.58 6.94
CA ALA A 54 18.26 -4.35 6.75
C ALA A 54 17.67 -4.07 5.37
N GLY A 55 17.15 -5.10 4.71
CA GLY A 55 16.45 -4.94 3.43
C GLY A 55 15.16 -4.15 3.62
N ALA A 56 14.85 -3.30 2.64
CA ALA A 56 13.61 -2.54 2.66
C ALA A 56 12.38 -3.45 2.51
N ILE A 57 11.28 -3.05 3.13
CA ILE A 57 9.98 -3.72 3.05
C ILE A 57 8.99 -2.73 2.43
N ASP A 58 8.40 -3.09 1.30
CA ASP A 58 7.32 -2.32 0.70
C ASP A 58 5.97 -2.89 1.16
N LEU A 59 5.30 -2.16 2.03
CA LEU A 59 4.01 -2.56 2.60
C LEU A 59 2.83 -2.30 1.67
N HIS A 60 3.04 -1.58 0.56
CA HIS A 60 1.97 -1.20 -0.35
C HIS A 60 2.44 -1.21 -1.80
N THR A 61 2.56 -2.40 -2.37
CA THR A 61 3.01 -2.56 -3.76
C THR A 61 2.06 -3.43 -4.59
N HIS A 62 1.57 -2.88 -5.70
CA HIS A 62 0.70 -3.61 -6.61
C HIS A 62 1.51 -4.51 -7.55
N ILE A 63 1.67 -5.78 -7.21
CA ILE A 63 2.51 -6.75 -7.92
C ILE A 63 1.74 -7.93 -8.52
N GLY A 64 0.57 -8.25 -8.01
CA GLY A 64 -0.22 -9.38 -8.51
C GLY A 64 -1.71 -9.27 -8.20
N GLY A 65 -2.52 -9.98 -8.96
CA GLY A 65 -3.97 -10.03 -8.80
C GLY A 65 -4.75 -9.22 -9.83
N GLY A 66 -6.06 -9.23 -9.71
CA GLY A 66 -6.97 -8.75 -10.74
C GLY A 66 -6.78 -7.30 -11.17
N LYS A 67 -6.50 -6.40 -10.23
CA LYS A 67 -6.27 -4.97 -10.51
C LYS A 67 -4.99 -4.73 -11.30
N VAL A 68 -3.93 -5.41 -10.92
CA VAL A 68 -2.64 -5.31 -11.62
C VAL A 68 -2.75 -5.88 -13.03
N ASN A 69 -3.53 -6.95 -13.21
CA ASN A 69 -3.78 -7.51 -14.54
C ASN A 69 -4.57 -6.56 -15.44
N ILE A 70 -5.56 -5.87 -14.90
CA ILE A 70 -6.25 -4.80 -15.64
C ILE A 70 -5.24 -3.71 -16.03
N ALA A 71 -4.40 -3.28 -15.11
CA ALA A 71 -3.36 -2.28 -15.38
C ALA A 71 -2.41 -2.71 -16.51
N ARG A 72 -1.99 -3.97 -16.53
CA ARG A 72 -1.13 -4.51 -17.60
C ARG A 72 -1.80 -4.47 -18.97
N THR A 73 -3.11 -4.62 -19.04
CA THR A 73 -3.85 -4.57 -20.32
C THR A 73 -4.12 -3.16 -20.83
N MET A 74 -3.90 -2.13 -20.04
CA MET A 74 -4.16 -0.73 -20.42
C MET A 74 -3.03 -0.06 -21.20
N MET A 75 -1.83 -0.63 -21.17
CA MET A 75 -0.63 -0.06 -21.80
C MET A 75 0.02 -1.10 -22.71
N LEU A 76 -0.74 -1.67 -23.64
CA LEU A 76 -0.26 -2.72 -24.57
C LEU A 76 0.93 -2.24 -25.41
N GLU A 77 0.98 -0.94 -25.74
CA GLU A 77 2.11 -0.35 -26.45
C GLU A 77 3.39 -0.39 -25.63
N ASP A 78 3.32 -0.28 -24.32
CA ASP A 78 4.47 -0.39 -23.42
C ASP A 78 4.98 -1.84 -23.37
N GLU A 79 4.08 -2.80 -23.27
CA GLU A 79 4.42 -4.22 -23.31
C GLU A 79 5.00 -4.62 -24.66
N HIS A 80 4.44 -4.10 -25.76
CA HIS A 80 4.94 -4.35 -27.11
C HIS A 80 6.33 -3.77 -27.34
N ALA A 81 6.60 -2.58 -26.81
CA ALA A 81 7.91 -1.94 -26.90
C ALA A 81 8.98 -2.65 -26.05
N HIS A 82 8.58 -3.33 -25.00
CA HIS A 82 9.47 -3.98 -24.03
C HIS A 82 9.07 -5.45 -23.81
N PRO A 83 9.09 -6.30 -24.83
CA PRO A 83 8.65 -7.67 -24.71
C PRO A 83 9.60 -8.50 -23.88
N HIS A 84 9.03 -9.37 -23.07
CA HIS A 84 9.76 -10.44 -22.38
C HIS A 84 9.11 -11.78 -22.74
N PRO A 85 9.83 -12.71 -23.35
CA PRO A 85 9.24 -13.99 -23.76
C PRO A 85 8.68 -14.75 -22.54
N SER A 86 7.46 -15.24 -22.65
CA SER A 86 6.91 -16.17 -21.67
C SER A 86 7.73 -17.45 -21.65
N THR A 87 7.99 -17.96 -20.45
CA THR A 87 8.68 -19.23 -20.21
C THR A 87 7.78 -20.15 -19.40
N GLN A 88 8.22 -21.36 -19.13
CA GLN A 88 7.51 -22.28 -18.24
C GLN A 88 7.43 -21.74 -16.78
N ILE A 89 8.34 -20.87 -16.41
CA ILE A 89 8.43 -20.28 -15.05
C ILE A 89 7.78 -18.91 -15.03
N CYS A 90 8.06 -18.04 -16.00
CA CYS A 90 7.49 -16.72 -16.10
C CYS A 90 6.31 -16.72 -17.08
N ARG A 91 5.10 -16.54 -16.56
CA ARG A 91 3.85 -16.56 -17.32
C ARG A 91 3.32 -15.18 -17.66
N SER A 92 3.89 -14.15 -17.05
CA SER A 92 3.46 -12.76 -17.22
C SER A 92 4.21 -12.08 -18.36
N GLY A 93 3.55 -11.14 -19.04
CA GLY A 93 4.17 -10.22 -19.99
C GLY A 93 5.17 -9.28 -19.33
N ASN A 94 5.75 -8.39 -20.10
CA ASN A 94 6.69 -7.40 -19.61
C ASN A 94 6.09 -5.98 -19.70
N GLY A 95 6.92 -4.98 -19.79
CA GLY A 95 6.61 -3.56 -19.84
C GLY A 95 7.43 -2.78 -18.81
N HIS A 96 7.51 -1.47 -18.98
CA HIS A 96 8.16 -0.59 -18.02
C HIS A 96 7.18 0.05 -17.05
N VAL A 97 5.99 0.42 -17.51
CA VAL A 97 4.98 1.12 -16.73
C VAL A 97 4.30 0.18 -15.73
N VAL A 98 3.88 -0.99 -16.21
CA VAL A 98 3.36 -2.07 -15.38
C VAL A 98 4.09 -3.35 -15.74
N PRO A 99 5.25 -3.60 -15.14
CA PRO A 99 6.07 -4.75 -15.48
C PRO A 99 5.39 -6.06 -15.12
N SER A 100 5.87 -7.14 -15.72
CA SER A 100 5.48 -8.49 -15.30
C SER A 100 5.89 -8.74 -13.85
N THR A 101 5.25 -9.71 -13.20
CA THR A 101 5.62 -10.14 -11.85
C THR A 101 7.10 -10.54 -11.77
N PHE A 102 7.59 -11.24 -12.80
CA PHE A 102 8.99 -11.63 -12.89
C PHE A 102 9.94 -10.43 -12.91
N SER A 103 9.71 -9.45 -13.79
CA SER A 103 10.52 -8.24 -13.87
C SER A 103 10.43 -7.38 -12.62
N THR A 104 9.27 -7.34 -11.98
CA THR A 104 9.04 -6.61 -10.73
C THR A 104 9.98 -7.08 -9.63
N GLY A 105 10.13 -8.40 -9.43
CA GLY A 105 11.00 -8.94 -8.38
C GLY A 105 12.45 -8.47 -8.52
N TYR A 106 13.00 -8.51 -9.74
CA TYR A 106 14.35 -8.01 -9.99
C TYR A 106 14.49 -6.50 -9.75
N ARG A 107 13.51 -5.71 -10.19
CA ARG A 107 13.53 -4.24 -9.98
C ARG A 107 13.50 -3.89 -8.50
N TYR A 108 12.65 -4.56 -7.72
CA TYR A 108 12.61 -4.35 -6.27
C TYR A 108 13.92 -4.76 -5.59
N ALA A 109 14.50 -5.89 -5.99
CA ALA A 109 15.80 -6.33 -5.46
C ALA A 109 16.92 -5.34 -5.78
N GLU A 110 16.97 -4.78 -7.00
CA GLU A 110 17.93 -3.74 -7.39
C GLU A 110 17.79 -2.46 -6.57
N MET A 111 16.57 -2.13 -6.11
CA MET A 111 16.31 -0.99 -5.21
C MET A 111 16.60 -1.29 -3.74
N GLY A 112 16.99 -2.54 -3.40
CA GLY A 112 17.28 -2.94 -2.02
C GLY A 112 16.08 -3.45 -1.22
N TYR A 113 14.94 -3.71 -1.86
CA TYR A 113 13.81 -4.34 -1.20
C TYR A 113 14.00 -5.85 -1.07
N THR A 114 13.59 -6.38 0.06
CA THR A 114 13.62 -7.82 0.36
C THR A 114 12.23 -8.42 0.52
N ALA A 115 11.21 -7.60 0.75
CA ALA A 115 9.83 -8.04 0.86
C ALA A 115 8.88 -7.00 0.26
N CYS A 116 7.78 -7.48 -0.35
CA CYS A 116 6.77 -6.68 -1.02
C CYS A 116 5.37 -7.24 -0.71
N PHE A 117 4.40 -6.35 -0.41
CA PHE A 117 3.06 -6.77 -0.03
C PHE A 117 2.00 -6.17 -0.94
N GLU A 118 1.24 -7.03 -1.63
CA GLU A 118 0.09 -6.65 -2.47
C GLU A 118 -1.06 -6.13 -1.60
N PRO A 119 -1.43 -4.85 -1.68
CA PRO A 119 -2.38 -4.25 -0.74
C PRO A 119 -3.85 -4.45 -1.13
N ALA A 120 -4.15 -5.13 -2.22
CA ALA A 120 -5.49 -5.14 -2.79
C ALA A 120 -5.94 -6.52 -3.28
N VAL A 121 -5.74 -7.54 -2.45
CA VAL A 121 -6.18 -8.90 -2.76
C VAL A 121 -7.70 -8.99 -2.56
N LEU A 122 -8.43 -9.22 -3.64
CA LEU A 122 -9.86 -9.53 -3.56
C LEU A 122 -10.07 -10.94 -3.01
N PRO A 123 -11.01 -11.17 -2.09
CA PRO A 123 -11.28 -12.51 -1.56
C PRO A 123 -11.49 -13.56 -2.65
N VAL A 124 -12.31 -13.24 -3.65
CA VAL A 124 -12.63 -14.15 -4.79
C VAL A 124 -11.44 -14.41 -5.73
N ASN A 125 -10.39 -13.62 -5.64
CA ASN A 125 -9.24 -13.64 -6.54
C ASN A 125 -7.93 -13.98 -5.80
N ALA A 126 -8.00 -14.30 -4.51
CA ALA A 126 -6.83 -14.50 -3.67
C ALA A 126 -5.87 -15.57 -4.23
N ARG A 127 -6.41 -16.71 -4.65
CA ARG A 127 -5.62 -17.79 -5.23
C ARG A 127 -4.82 -17.32 -6.46
N GLN A 128 -5.44 -16.57 -7.36
CA GLN A 128 -4.75 -16.04 -8.55
C GLN A 128 -3.66 -15.05 -8.16
N ALA A 129 -3.94 -14.15 -7.21
CA ALA A 129 -2.95 -13.21 -6.71
C ALA A 129 -1.71 -13.93 -6.16
N HIS A 130 -1.90 -14.98 -5.36
CA HIS A 130 -0.78 -15.79 -4.86
C HIS A 130 -0.03 -16.54 -5.96
N MET A 131 -0.72 -17.04 -6.99
CA MET A 131 -0.05 -17.66 -8.15
C MET A 131 0.83 -16.66 -8.89
N GLU A 132 0.38 -15.43 -9.07
CA GLU A 132 1.17 -14.37 -9.70
C GLU A 132 2.32 -13.92 -8.81
N MET A 133 2.09 -13.74 -7.52
CA MET A 133 3.16 -13.43 -6.57
C MET A 133 4.22 -14.54 -6.51
N ALA A 134 3.84 -15.80 -6.71
CA ALA A 134 4.80 -16.90 -6.80
C ALA A 134 5.76 -16.78 -8.00
N ASP A 135 5.36 -16.13 -9.07
CA ASP A 135 6.22 -15.83 -10.22
C ASP A 135 7.16 -14.63 -9.99
N THR A 136 7.03 -13.92 -8.87
CA THR A 136 7.89 -12.77 -8.53
C THR A 136 9.15 -13.27 -7.81
N PRO A 137 10.33 -13.21 -8.45
CA PRO A 137 11.57 -13.71 -7.86
C PRO A 137 12.19 -12.71 -6.88
N MET A 138 13.22 -13.13 -6.18
CA MET A 138 14.16 -12.29 -5.40
C MET A 138 13.64 -11.65 -4.12
N VAL A 139 12.33 -11.51 -3.94
CA VAL A 139 11.72 -10.84 -2.78
C VAL A 139 10.71 -11.76 -2.10
N ASP A 140 10.52 -11.60 -0.80
CA ASP A 140 9.40 -12.20 -0.10
C ASP A 140 8.10 -11.48 -0.44
N LYS A 141 6.99 -12.20 -0.45
CA LYS A 141 5.68 -11.69 -0.88
C LYS A 141 4.58 -12.10 0.06
N GLY A 142 3.62 -11.21 0.20
CA GLY A 142 2.36 -11.43 0.88
C GLY A 142 1.29 -10.49 0.37
N GLY A 143 0.12 -10.50 0.99
CA GLY A 143 -0.94 -9.58 0.61
C GLY A 143 -1.89 -9.27 1.74
N TYR A 144 -2.68 -8.21 1.55
CA TYR A 144 -3.77 -7.81 2.42
C TYR A 144 -5.10 -8.02 1.71
N VAL A 145 -6.04 -8.69 2.39
CA VAL A 145 -7.37 -8.96 1.81
C VAL A 145 -8.30 -7.77 2.02
N LEU A 146 -9.02 -7.39 0.96
CA LEU A 146 -9.95 -6.27 0.96
C LEU A 146 -11.26 -6.63 1.66
N LEU A 147 -11.63 -5.89 2.71
CA LEU A 147 -12.89 -6.08 3.43
C LEU A 147 -13.76 -4.83 3.59
N GLY A 148 -13.21 -3.62 3.49
CA GLY A 148 -13.93 -2.38 3.79
C GLY A 148 -15.22 -2.12 3.00
N ASN A 149 -15.45 -2.85 1.93
CA ASN A 149 -16.64 -2.78 1.05
C ASN A 149 -17.27 -4.16 0.79
N ASP A 150 -16.91 -5.15 1.60
CA ASP A 150 -17.41 -6.49 1.47
C ASP A 150 -18.90 -6.54 1.87
N ASP A 151 -19.75 -7.01 0.95
CA ASP A 151 -21.20 -7.00 1.12
C ASP A 151 -21.65 -7.89 2.30
N PHE A 152 -20.91 -8.99 2.59
CA PHE A 152 -21.24 -9.85 3.70
C PHE A 152 -20.91 -9.17 5.04
N LEU A 153 -19.74 -8.58 5.16
CA LEU A 153 -19.36 -7.77 6.33
C LEU A 153 -20.39 -6.66 6.59
N LEU A 154 -20.73 -5.89 5.54
CA LEU A 154 -21.70 -4.80 5.66
C LEU A 154 -23.08 -5.31 6.10
N SER A 155 -23.51 -6.47 5.59
CA SER A 155 -24.75 -7.14 6.03
C SER A 155 -24.68 -7.56 7.50
N MET A 156 -23.55 -8.09 7.97
CA MET A 156 -23.36 -8.42 9.38
C MET A 156 -23.45 -7.16 10.27
N MET A 157 -22.80 -6.09 9.86
CA MET A 157 -22.82 -4.81 10.58
C MET A 157 -24.24 -4.21 10.61
N GLN A 158 -24.98 -4.26 9.50
CA GLN A 158 -26.37 -3.80 9.42
C GLN A 158 -27.28 -4.59 10.37
N LYS A 159 -27.04 -5.88 10.50
CA LYS A 159 -27.75 -6.76 11.45
C LYS A 159 -27.26 -6.59 12.89
N LYS A 160 -26.29 -5.72 13.14
CA LYS A 160 -25.72 -5.44 14.46
C LYS A 160 -25.22 -6.70 15.18
N VAL A 161 -24.58 -7.62 14.45
CA VAL A 161 -23.97 -8.80 15.06
C VAL A 161 -22.89 -8.41 16.07
N SER A 162 -22.53 -9.33 16.96
CA SER A 162 -21.48 -9.09 17.96
C SER A 162 -20.11 -8.84 17.31
N GLN A 163 -19.20 -8.18 18.03
CA GLN A 163 -17.82 -8.06 17.58
C GLN A 163 -17.16 -9.43 17.39
N SER A 164 -17.45 -10.38 18.28
CA SER A 164 -16.94 -11.75 18.14
C SER A 164 -17.33 -12.40 16.81
N ALA A 165 -18.56 -12.23 16.34
CA ALA A 165 -18.99 -12.76 15.04
C ALA A 165 -18.25 -12.07 13.87
N ILE A 166 -17.93 -10.79 13.99
CA ILE A 166 -17.09 -10.08 13.01
C ILE A 166 -15.66 -10.63 13.06
N ASN A 167 -15.12 -10.87 14.26
CA ASN A 167 -13.79 -11.46 14.43
C ASN A 167 -13.71 -12.86 13.79
N ASP A 168 -14.71 -13.68 14.00
CA ASP A 168 -14.80 -15.03 13.40
C ASP A 168 -14.77 -14.93 11.86
N TYR A 169 -15.51 -13.98 11.29
CA TYR A 169 -15.50 -13.74 9.84
C TYR A 169 -14.15 -13.25 9.34
N VAL A 170 -13.51 -12.30 10.05
CA VAL A 170 -12.18 -11.79 9.70
C VAL A 170 -11.14 -12.90 9.79
N ALA A 171 -11.17 -13.73 10.83
CA ALA A 171 -10.27 -14.87 10.97
C ALA A 171 -10.45 -15.87 9.81
N TRP A 172 -11.69 -16.18 9.48
CA TRP A 172 -12.00 -17.08 8.37
C TRP A 172 -11.51 -16.57 7.04
N ILE A 173 -11.71 -15.27 6.73
CA ILE A 173 -11.30 -14.70 5.45
C ILE A 173 -9.78 -14.61 5.33
N LEU A 174 -9.07 -14.35 6.44
CA LEU A 174 -7.60 -14.37 6.47
C LEU A 174 -7.07 -15.78 6.16
N ASP A 175 -7.64 -16.80 6.80
CA ASP A 175 -7.26 -18.19 6.53
C ASP A 175 -7.59 -18.61 5.10
N ALA A 176 -8.80 -18.31 4.62
CA ALA A 176 -9.25 -18.67 3.28
C ALA A 176 -8.48 -17.96 2.17
N SER A 177 -8.07 -16.70 2.39
CA SER A 177 -7.30 -15.92 1.42
C SER A 177 -5.79 -16.10 1.53
N GLN A 178 -5.29 -16.69 2.62
CA GLN A 178 -3.85 -16.80 2.96
C GLN A 178 -3.15 -15.43 2.96
N CYS A 179 -3.89 -14.37 3.25
CA CYS A 179 -3.36 -13.02 3.40
C CYS A 179 -2.86 -12.78 4.83
N ILE A 180 -1.91 -11.84 4.98
CA ILE A 180 -1.28 -11.56 6.28
C ILE A 180 -1.97 -10.44 7.07
N GLY A 181 -2.93 -9.75 6.47
CA GLY A 181 -3.64 -8.64 7.08
C GLY A 181 -4.86 -8.21 6.29
N ILE A 182 -5.55 -7.22 6.84
CA ILE A 182 -6.79 -6.67 6.29
C ILE A 182 -6.53 -5.30 5.68
N LYS A 183 -7.11 -5.07 4.50
CA LYS A 183 -7.11 -3.79 3.79
C LYS A 183 -8.51 -3.20 3.74
N VAL A 184 -8.58 -1.91 3.96
CA VAL A 184 -9.75 -1.08 3.66
C VAL A 184 -9.39 -0.08 2.57
N VAL A 185 -10.21 0.01 1.55
CA VAL A 185 -10.13 1.05 0.52
C VAL A 185 -11.43 1.82 0.57
N ASN A 186 -11.36 3.13 0.88
CA ASN A 186 -12.52 4.00 0.92
C ASN A 186 -13.72 3.30 1.59
N ALA A 187 -13.66 3.15 2.91
CA ALA A 187 -14.59 2.32 3.69
C ALA A 187 -16.06 2.60 3.33
N GLY A 188 -16.76 1.60 2.82
CA GLY A 188 -18.15 1.72 2.38
C GLY A 188 -18.38 2.55 1.12
N GLY A 189 -17.37 3.24 0.58
CA GLY A 189 -17.52 4.16 -0.55
C GLY A 189 -17.88 3.45 -1.85
N VAL A 190 -17.33 2.28 -2.08
CA VAL A 190 -17.67 1.45 -3.24
C VAL A 190 -19.09 0.93 -3.18
N HIS A 191 -19.50 0.45 -2.01
CA HIS A 191 -20.88 0.06 -1.77
C HIS A 191 -21.81 1.24 -2.00
N ALA A 192 -21.48 2.42 -1.49
CA ALA A 192 -22.23 3.66 -1.71
C ALA A 192 -22.35 4.00 -3.22
N PHE A 193 -21.25 3.87 -3.97
CA PHE A 193 -21.22 4.11 -5.40
C PHE A 193 -22.16 3.17 -6.18
N LYS A 194 -22.19 1.88 -5.85
CA LYS A 194 -23.13 0.91 -6.44
C LYS A 194 -24.59 1.34 -6.28
N TYR A 195 -24.91 2.05 -5.20
CA TYR A 195 -26.26 2.57 -4.92
C TYR A 195 -26.44 4.04 -5.32
N ASN A 196 -25.58 4.54 -6.24
CA ASN A 196 -25.65 5.91 -6.78
C ASN A 196 -25.38 7.03 -5.77
N GLN A 197 -24.83 6.74 -4.62
CA GLN A 197 -24.31 7.74 -3.70
C GLN A 197 -22.91 8.14 -4.12
N ARG A 198 -22.70 9.41 -4.50
CA ARG A 198 -21.46 9.92 -5.08
C ARG A 198 -20.55 10.62 -4.08
N ARG A 199 -20.95 10.68 -2.83
CA ARG A 199 -20.17 11.24 -1.74
C ARG A 199 -20.40 10.43 -0.48
N LEU A 200 -19.32 10.15 0.23
CA LEU A 200 -19.38 9.50 1.53
C LEU A 200 -18.14 9.93 2.33
N ASP A 201 -18.35 10.74 3.35
CA ASP A 201 -17.28 11.08 4.30
C ASP A 201 -17.35 10.19 5.54
N VAL A 202 -16.34 10.28 6.41
CA VAL A 202 -16.10 9.33 7.52
C VAL A 202 -17.31 9.17 8.44
N ASP A 203 -18.08 10.24 8.66
CA ASP A 203 -19.24 10.27 9.55
C ASP A 203 -20.59 10.28 8.79
N GLU A 204 -20.55 10.16 7.47
CA GLU A 204 -21.77 10.08 6.65
C GLU A 204 -22.25 8.64 6.54
N SER A 205 -23.56 8.44 6.56
CA SER A 205 -24.16 7.09 6.41
C SER A 205 -24.20 6.68 4.94
N GLY A 206 -23.64 5.52 4.65
CA GLY A 206 -23.82 4.84 3.37
C GLY A 206 -25.23 4.20 3.22
N PRO A 207 -25.51 3.57 2.07
CA PRO A 207 -26.83 2.98 1.78
C PRO A 207 -27.30 1.93 2.79
N ALA A 208 -26.36 1.23 3.43
CA ALA A 208 -26.66 0.25 4.48
C ALA A 208 -26.91 0.88 5.87
N GLY A 209 -26.88 2.22 5.99
CA GLY A 209 -26.96 2.91 7.28
C GLY A 209 -25.71 2.77 8.15
N ILE A 210 -24.57 2.44 7.54
CA ILE A 210 -23.28 2.23 8.18
C ILE A 210 -22.34 3.37 7.73
N THR A 211 -21.57 3.91 8.65
CA THR A 211 -20.57 4.94 8.34
C THR A 211 -19.20 4.33 8.07
N PRO A 212 -18.31 4.99 7.32
CA PRO A 212 -16.90 4.61 7.25
C PRO A 212 -16.25 4.47 8.62
N ARG A 213 -16.61 5.32 9.60
CA ARG A 213 -16.16 5.22 10.98
C ARG A 213 -16.49 3.86 11.60
N ASP A 214 -17.74 3.40 11.44
CA ASP A 214 -18.15 2.11 11.97
C ASP A 214 -17.33 0.96 11.39
N ILE A 215 -17.07 1.00 10.07
CA ILE A 215 -16.29 -0.04 9.36
C ILE A 215 -14.86 -0.06 9.89
N ILE A 216 -14.21 1.11 9.95
CA ILE A 216 -12.82 1.23 10.43
C ILE A 216 -12.72 0.75 11.87
N ASN A 217 -13.60 1.20 12.75
CA ASN A 217 -13.61 0.80 14.14
C ASN A 217 -13.78 -0.72 14.30
N LYS A 218 -14.76 -1.32 13.63
CA LYS A 218 -15.04 -2.75 13.72
C LYS A 218 -13.88 -3.60 13.21
N LEU A 219 -13.27 -3.21 12.10
CA LEU A 219 -12.15 -3.95 11.52
C LEU A 219 -10.84 -3.73 12.31
N SER A 220 -10.56 -2.51 12.78
CA SER A 220 -9.39 -2.26 13.64
C SER A 220 -9.48 -3.09 14.93
N ARG A 221 -10.68 -3.17 15.52
CA ARG A 221 -10.94 -4.00 16.71
C ARG A 221 -10.74 -5.49 16.41
N ALA A 222 -11.27 -5.99 15.29
CA ALA A 222 -11.08 -7.38 14.90
C ALA A 222 -9.60 -7.72 14.68
N VAL A 223 -8.87 -6.89 13.95
CA VAL A 223 -7.43 -7.05 13.72
C VAL A 223 -6.65 -7.09 15.04
N HIS A 224 -6.97 -6.18 15.96
CA HIS A 224 -6.32 -6.11 17.27
C HIS A 224 -6.64 -7.33 18.16
N GLU A 225 -7.92 -7.67 18.30
CA GLU A 225 -8.38 -8.78 19.16
C GLU A 225 -7.93 -10.16 18.65
N LEU A 226 -7.75 -10.31 17.34
CA LEU A 226 -7.19 -11.53 16.73
C LEU A 226 -5.67 -11.59 16.77
N GLY A 227 -4.99 -10.51 17.18
CA GLY A 227 -3.54 -10.44 17.18
C GLY A 227 -2.90 -10.53 15.79
N VAL A 228 -3.58 -9.99 14.77
CA VAL A 228 -3.02 -9.91 13.42
C VAL A 228 -1.77 -9.03 13.45
N SER A 229 -0.68 -9.50 12.88
CA SER A 229 0.64 -8.88 13.02
C SER A 229 0.79 -7.51 12.35
N HIS A 230 0.00 -7.24 11.30
CA HIS A 230 -0.05 -5.92 10.66
C HIS A 230 -1.34 -5.19 11.07
N PRO A 231 -1.26 -3.90 11.44
CA PRO A 231 -2.46 -3.10 11.75
C PRO A 231 -3.42 -3.03 10.57
N LEU A 232 -4.67 -2.60 10.81
CA LEU A 232 -5.60 -2.37 9.71
C LEU A 232 -4.97 -1.40 8.70
N HIS A 233 -4.81 -1.85 7.45
CA HIS A 233 -4.19 -1.08 6.38
C HIS A 233 -5.26 -0.27 5.65
N VAL A 234 -5.19 1.07 5.71
CA VAL A 234 -6.29 1.95 5.34
C VAL A 234 -5.91 2.91 4.22
N HIS A 235 -6.58 2.78 3.09
CA HIS A 235 -6.75 3.85 2.12
C HIS A 235 -7.96 4.68 2.56
N ALA A 236 -7.72 5.89 3.06
CA ALA A 236 -8.74 6.75 3.64
C ALA A 236 -9.77 7.23 2.60
N SER A 237 -10.85 7.83 3.06
CA SER A 237 -11.87 8.42 2.19
C SER A 237 -11.38 9.69 1.49
N ASN A 238 -12.05 10.06 0.39
CA ASN A 238 -11.84 11.34 -0.32
C ASN A 238 -10.41 11.53 -0.90
N LEU A 239 -9.77 10.45 -1.38
CA LEU A 239 -8.47 10.52 -2.03
C LEU A 239 -8.48 11.57 -3.15
N GLY A 240 -7.49 12.46 -3.15
CA GLY A 240 -7.31 13.47 -4.20
C GLY A 240 -8.23 14.70 -4.10
N ILE A 241 -9.13 14.76 -3.13
CA ILE A 241 -10.11 15.86 -2.98
C ILE A 241 -9.49 17.02 -2.19
N PRO A 242 -9.63 18.29 -2.65
CA PRO A 242 -9.24 19.44 -1.84
C PRO A 242 -9.91 19.44 -0.46
N GLY A 243 -9.11 19.62 0.59
CA GLY A 243 -9.59 19.60 1.98
C GLY A 243 -9.74 18.22 2.62
N ASN A 244 -9.33 17.16 1.95
CA ASN A 244 -9.47 15.78 2.43
C ASN A 244 -8.63 15.45 3.69
N PHE A 245 -7.67 16.29 4.05
CA PHE A 245 -6.92 16.10 5.31
C PHE A 245 -7.86 15.98 6.53
N LYS A 246 -9.03 16.65 6.49
CA LYS A 246 -10.05 16.54 7.55
C LYS A 246 -10.64 15.13 7.63
N SER A 247 -10.95 14.54 6.49
CA SER A 247 -11.40 13.13 6.41
C SER A 247 -10.32 12.17 6.90
N THR A 248 -9.05 12.49 6.64
CA THR A 248 -7.91 11.71 7.12
C THR A 248 -7.77 11.77 8.64
N LEU A 249 -7.87 12.95 9.23
CA LEU A 249 -7.90 13.11 10.69
C LEU A 249 -9.09 12.38 11.33
N ALA A 250 -10.27 12.45 10.71
CA ALA A 250 -11.45 11.71 11.16
C ALA A 250 -11.26 10.18 11.04
N THR A 251 -10.52 9.71 10.01
CA THR A 251 -10.13 8.30 9.85
C THR A 251 -9.21 7.84 10.98
N MET A 252 -8.21 8.64 11.35
CA MET A 252 -7.36 8.35 12.51
C MET A 252 -8.18 8.22 13.79
N ALA A 253 -9.11 9.16 14.02
CA ALA A 253 -9.99 9.15 15.18
C ALA A 253 -10.96 7.96 15.19
N ALA A 254 -11.35 7.42 14.02
CA ALA A 254 -12.23 6.27 13.89
C ALA A 254 -11.64 4.98 14.46
N ALA A 255 -10.32 4.87 14.56
CA ALA A 255 -9.63 3.73 15.14
C ALA A 255 -9.74 3.66 16.69
N GLU A 256 -10.19 4.74 17.35
CA GLU A 256 -10.36 4.81 18.81
C GLU A 256 -9.12 4.35 19.60
N GLY A 257 -7.92 4.76 19.17
CA GLY A 257 -6.66 4.41 19.80
C GLY A 257 -6.12 3.02 19.43
N LEU A 258 -6.79 2.27 18.58
CA LEU A 258 -6.28 1.01 18.05
C LEU A 258 -5.26 1.25 16.91
N PRO A 259 -4.30 0.34 16.71
CA PRO A 259 -3.32 0.49 15.65
C PRO A 259 -3.95 0.48 14.25
N ILE A 260 -3.59 1.48 13.43
CA ILE A 260 -3.90 1.55 12.00
C ILE A 260 -2.69 2.00 11.20
N HIS A 261 -2.65 1.62 9.93
CA HIS A 261 -1.65 2.07 8.96
C HIS A 261 -2.34 2.81 7.81
N LEU A 262 -2.00 4.10 7.62
CA LEU A 262 -2.53 4.93 6.55
C LEU A 262 -1.59 4.90 5.35
N THR A 263 -2.08 4.44 4.22
CA THR A 263 -1.25 4.25 3.04
C THR A 263 -1.28 5.44 2.09
N HIS A 264 -0.19 5.63 1.31
CA HIS A 264 0.00 6.72 0.33
C HIS A 264 -0.60 8.05 0.81
N ILE A 265 -0.22 8.41 2.03
CA ILE A 265 -0.85 9.48 2.80
C ILE A 265 -0.82 10.84 2.12
N GLN A 266 0.14 11.10 1.22
CA GLN A 266 0.23 12.36 0.48
C GLN A 266 -1.02 12.65 -0.36
N PHE A 267 -1.74 11.62 -0.84
CA PHE A 267 -2.98 11.79 -1.59
C PHE A 267 -4.19 12.09 -0.70
N HIS A 268 -3.99 12.07 0.61
CA HIS A 268 -4.98 12.32 1.64
C HIS A 268 -4.62 13.54 2.52
N SER A 269 -3.67 14.38 2.06
CA SER A 269 -3.10 15.50 2.82
C SER A 269 -3.28 16.83 2.10
N TYR A 270 -4.47 17.08 1.55
CA TYR A 270 -4.76 18.30 0.81
C TYR A 270 -5.58 19.28 1.65
N GLY A 271 -5.16 20.57 1.63
CA GLY A 271 -5.89 21.72 2.12
C GLY A 271 -6.72 22.39 1.01
N THR A 272 -7.30 23.55 1.33
CA THR A 272 -8.17 24.34 0.42
C THR A 272 -7.70 25.78 0.25
N GLU A 273 -6.48 26.09 0.68
CA GLU A 273 -5.92 27.44 0.61
C GLU A 273 -5.43 27.77 -0.79
N GLY A 274 -5.09 29.06 -0.97
CA GLY A 274 -4.55 29.59 -2.21
C GLY A 274 -5.56 29.73 -3.33
N ASP A 275 -5.07 30.18 -4.49
CA ASP A 275 -5.90 30.57 -5.63
C ASP A 275 -6.63 29.39 -6.26
N TYR A 276 -5.99 28.22 -6.26
CA TYR A 276 -6.56 26.98 -6.82
C TYR A 276 -7.49 26.24 -5.85
N LYS A 277 -7.66 26.73 -4.60
CA LYS A 277 -8.39 26.00 -3.56
C LYS A 277 -7.89 24.56 -3.36
N PHE A 278 -6.60 24.36 -3.59
CA PHE A 278 -5.91 23.10 -3.51
C PHE A 278 -4.49 23.35 -3.00
N SER A 279 -4.21 22.97 -1.77
CA SER A 279 -2.96 23.27 -1.06
C SER A 279 -2.42 22.05 -0.32
N SER A 280 -1.23 22.18 0.26
CA SER A 280 -0.68 21.19 1.19
C SER A 280 -1.36 21.31 2.56
N ALA A 281 -1.62 20.17 3.20
CA ALA A 281 -1.90 20.02 4.61
C ALA A 281 -0.95 18.97 5.22
N ALA A 282 0.26 18.88 4.66
CA ALA A 282 1.26 17.90 5.08
C ALA A 282 1.69 18.11 6.54
N CYS A 283 1.83 19.37 6.96
CA CYS A 283 2.21 19.71 8.34
C CYS A 283 1.17 19.22 9.35
N GLU A 284 -0.11 19.46 9.08
CA GLU A 284 -1.22 19.05 9.94
C GLU A 284 -1.30 17.53 10.05
N ILE A 285 -1.08 16.83 8.95
CA ILE A 285 -1.08 15.36 8.93
C ILE A 285 0.15 14.80 9.65
N ALA A 286 1.33 15.33 9.39
CA ALA A 286 2.56 14.88 10.04
C ALA A 286 2.49 15.11 11.56
N GLU A 287 2.00 16.28 12.01
CA GLU A 287 1.79 16.55 13.43
C GLU A 287 0.79 15.56 14.06
N ALA A 288 -0.32 15.29 13.37
CA ALA A 288 -1.33 14.34 13.85
C ALA A 288 -0.74 12.93 13.98
N ILE A 289 0.05 12.46 13.01
CA ILE A 289 0.73 11.16 13.10
C ILE A 289 1.71 11.13 14.26
N ASN A 290 2.56 12.13 14.39
CA ASN A 290 3.56 12.22 15.47
C ASN A 290 2.92 12.27 16.88
N CYS A 291 1.72 12.84 16.99
CA CYS A 291 0.97 12.89 18.26
C CYS A 291 0.10 11.64 18.51
N THR A 292 0.02 10.71 17.58
CA THR A 292 -0.90 9.55 17.64
C THR A 292 -0.12 8.23 17.51
N PRO A 293 0.45 7.70 18.60
CA PRO A 293 1.42 6.59 18.53
C PRO A 293 0.88 5.27 17.97
N ASN A 294 -0.43 5.13 17.86
CA ASN A 294 -1.08 3.97 17.23
C ASN A 294 -1.31 4.14 15.71
N VAL A 295 -0.90 5.26 15.13
CA VAL A 295 -1.02 5.52 13.69
C VAL A 295 0.37 5.48 13.06
N THR A 296 0.50 4.70 12.01
CA THR A 296 1.65 4.72 11.10
C THR A 296 1.19 5.07 9.70
N ALA A 297 2.10 5.53 8.86
CA ALA A 297 1.76 5.87 7.48
C ALA A 297 2.89 5.52 6.51
N ASP A 298 2.55 5.31 5.25
CA ASP A 298 3.49 5.27 4.15
C ASP A 298 3.26 6.45 3.17
N VAL A 299 4.28 6.73 2.40
CA VAL A 299 4.25 7.70 1.30
C VAL A 299 4.45 6.96 -0.01
N GLY A 300 3.41 6.94 -0.84
CA GLY A 300 3.50 6.45 -2.22
C GLY A 300 4.09 7.51 -3.14
N GLN A 301 5.36 7.87 -2.95
CA GLN A 301 5.99 9.00 -3.62
C GLN A 301 5.89 8.88 -5.14
N ILE A 302 5.31 9.90 -5.77
CA ILE A 302 5.19 9.93 -7.22
C ILE A 302 6.53 10.21 -7.89
N MET A 303 6.71 9.62 -9.08
CA MET A 303 7.79 9.94 -9.99
C MET A 303 7.19 10.56 -11.25
N PHE A 304 7.82 11.62 -11.78
CA PHE A 304 7.34 12.24 -13.00
C PHE A 304 7.55 11.30 -14.20
N GLY A 305 6.47 10.98 -14.89
CA GLY A 305 6.50 10.02 -16.00
C GLY A 305 5.15 9.36 -16.23
N GLN A 306 5.13 8.41 -17.15
CA GLN A 306 3.96 7.59 -17.42
C GLN A 306 3.80 6.54 -16.33
N THR A 307 2.57 6.35 -15.89
CA THR A 307 2.19 5.31 -14.92
C THR A 307 0.76 4.84 -15.18
N ILE A 308 0.33 3.87 -14.40
CA ILE A 308 -1.07 3.52 -14.21
C ILE A 308 -1.39 3.69 -12.73
N THR A 309 -2.42 4.46 -12.43
CA THR A 309 -2.87 4.67 -11.06
C THR A 309 -4.06 3.78 -10.73
N THR A 310 -4.19 3.43 -9.47
CA THR A 310 -5.35 2.75 -8.91
C THR A 310 -6.01 3.66 -7.89
N SER A 311 -7.31 3.89 -8.02
CA SER A 311 -8.07 4.77 -7.14
C SER A 311 -9.32 4.11 -6.61
N GLY A 312 -9.70 4.44 -5.37
CA GLY A 312 -10.95 4.02 -4.76
C GLY A 312 -12.04 5.09 -4.77
N ASP A 313 -11.73 6.31 -5.21
CA ASP A 313 -12.60 7.49 -5.11
C ASP A 313 -12.76 8.23 -6.44
N THR A 314 -12.86 7.48 -7.53
CA THR A 314 -12.81 7.96 -8.90
C THR A 314 -13.66 9.19 -9.18
N MET A 315 -14.95 9.17 -8.82
CA MET A 315 -15.86 10.28 -9.11
C MET A 315 -15.54 11.53 -8.29
N MET A 316 -15.12 11.36 -7.05
CA MET A 316 -14.73 12.49 -6.21
C MET A 316 -13.40 13.08 -6.66
N GLN A 317 -12.46 12.26 -7.10
CA GLN A 317 -11.23 12.71 -7.73
C GLN A 317 -11.50 13.52 -9.01
N TYR A 318 -12.49 13.13 -9.80
CA TYR A 318 -12.92 13.88 -10.97
C TYR A 318 -13.28 15.32 -10.61
N PHE A 319 -14.14 15.53 -9.62
CA PHE A 319 -14.53 16.87 -9.20
C PHE A 319 -13.36 17.70 -8.65
N GLY A 320 -12.53 17.11 -7.81
CA GLY A 320 -11.32 17.78 -7.31
C GLY A 320 -10.35 18.12 -8.44
N HIS A 321 -10.20 17.21 -9.37
CA HIS A 321 -9.32 17.38 -10.53
C HIS A 321 -9.85 18.39 -11.54
N GLU A 322 -11.16 18.40 -11.82
CA GLU A 322 -11.81 19.36 -12.70
C GLU A 322 -11.57 20.79 -12.22
N HIS A 323 -11.56 21.00 -10.91
CA HIS A 323 -11.24 22.28 -10.31
C HIS A 323 -9.82 22.77 -10.61
N ALA A 324 -8.84 21.88 -10.53
CA ALA A 324 -7.42 22.20 -10.72
C ALA A 324 -6.92 21.99 -12.15
N HIS A 325 -7.51 21.04 -12.88
CA HIS A 325 -7.11 20.63 -14.25
C HIS A 325 -8.27 20.12 -15.10
N PRO A 326 -9.19 20.98 -15.53
CA PRO A 326 -10.46 20.57 -16.12
C PRO A 326 -10.38 19.71 -17.40
N LYS A 327 -9.24 19.66 -18.06
CA LYS A 327 -9.11 18.91 -19.33
C LYS A 327 -8.36 17.58 -19.18
N LYS A 328 -8.00 17.20 -17.97
CA LYS A 328 -7.09 16.09 -17.78
C LYS A 328 -7.80 14.77 -17.51
N TRP A 329 -8.91 14.83 -16.85
CA TRP A 329 -9.60 13.63 -16.45
C TRP A 329 -10.17 12.88 -17.64
N THR A 330 -10.03 11.59 -17.62
CA THR A 330 -10.60 10.75 -18.64
C THR A 330 -11.90 10.15 -18.12
N VAL A 331 -12.94 10.22 -18.93
CA VAL A 331 -14.20 9.48 -18.68
C VAL A 331 -14.01 7.95 -18.79
N MET A 332 -12.80 7.52 -19.05
CA MET A 332 -12.41 6.10 -19.20
C MET A 332 -11.84 5.50 -17.92
N ASP A 333 -12.18 6.08 -16.80
CA ASP A 333 -11.84 5.50 -15.52
C ASP A 333 -12.59 4.18 -15.36
N ILE A 334 -11.85 3.11 -15.25
CA ILE A 334 -12.43 1.79 -15.12
C ILE A 334 -12.55 1.47 -13.64
N GLU A 335 -13.77 1.51 -13.17
CA GLU A 335 -14.09 1.01 -11.87
C GLU A 335 -14.22 -0.50 -11.93
N CYS A 336 -13.35 -1.22 -11.23
CA CYS A 336 -13.52 -2.65 -11.08
C CYS A 336 -14.43 -2.97 -9.89
N GLU A 337 -14.88 -4.20 -9.83
CA GLU A 337 -15.58 -4.73 -8.68
C GLU A 337 -14.80 -4.40 -7.41
N MET A 338 -15.44 -3.99 -6.35
CA MET A 338 -14.82 -3.45 -5.14
C MET A 338 -14.28 -2.00 -5.27
N GLY A 339 -14.58 -1.29 -6.35
CA GLY A 339 -14.47 0.16 -6.47
C GLY A 339 -13.08 0.75 -6.53
N CYS A 340 -12.21 0.14 -7.26
CA CYS A 340 -10.97 0.76 -7.62
C CYS A 340 -10.96 1.08 -9.10
N GLY A 341 -10.88 2.35 -9.43
CA GLY A 341 -10.55 2.79 -10.77
C GLY A 341 -9.09 2.49 -11.10
N VAL A 342 -8.83 2.06 -12.32
CA VAL A 342 -7.47 1.81 -12.85
C VAL A 342 -7.34 2.61 -14.14
N ILE A 343 -6.43 3.58 -14.16
CA ILE A 343 -6.27 4.51 -15.28
C ILE A 343 -4.81 4.74 -15.65
N PRO A 344 -4.49 4.86 -16.97
CA PRO A 344 -3.22 5.40 -17.41
C PRO A 344 -3.12 6.88 -17.00
N PHE A 345 -2.01 7.25 -16.39
CA PHE A 345 -1.80 8.60 -15.90
C PHE A 345 -0.35 9.03 -16.11
N LYS A 346 -0.16 10.26 -16.60
CA LYS A 346 1.17 10.84 -16.73
C LYS A 346 1.39 11.93 -15.71
N TYR A 347 2.21 11.66 -14.70
CA TYR A 347 2.69 12.69 -13.78
C TYR A 347 3.62 13.65 -14.52
N ARG A 348 3.32 14.95 -14.45
CA ARG A 348 4.06 16.00 -15.14
C ARG A 348 4.63 17.00 -14.14
N ASP A 349 5.92 17.27 -14.25
CA ASP A 349 6.64 18.25 -13.42
C ASP A 349 6.07 19.68 -13.51
N LYS A 350 5.53 20.03 -14.68
CA LYS A 350 4.89 21.33 -14.93
C LYS A 350 3.41 21.39 -14.53
N SER A 351 2.85 20.32 -14.02
CA SER A 351 1.48 20.31 -13.50
C SER A 351 1.49 20.74 -12.05
N PHE A 352 0.75 21.82 -11.74
CA PHE A 352 0.61 22.29 -10.36
C PHE A 352 0.18 21.18 -9.40
N VAL A 353 -0.83 20.38 -9.75
CA VAL A 353 -1.32 19.28 -8.92
C VAL A 353 -0.24 18.21 -8.71
N ASN A 354 0.46 17.80 -9.77
CA ASN A 354 1.48 16.76 -9.62
C ASN A 354 2.71 17.27 -8.84
N ALA A 355 3.10 18.52 -9.04
CA ALA A 355 4.17 19.13 -8.25
C ALA A 355 3.80 19.25 -6.77
N LEU A 356 2.55 19.62 -6.48
CA LEU A 356 2.04 19.66 -5.11
C LEU A 356 2.01 18.26 -4.48
N GLN A 357 1.53 17.25 -5.18
CA GLN A 357 1.52 15.86 -4.71
C GLN A 357 2.93 15.36 -4.38
N TRP A 358 3.90 15.69 -5.24
CA TRP A 358 5.30 15.36 -5.00
C TRP A 358 5.85 16.06 -3.76
N ALA A 359 5.59 17.36 -3.63
CA ALA A 359 6.06 18.17 -2.49
C ALA A 359 5.45 17.68 -1.16
N ILE A 360 4.15 17.40 -1.13
CA ILE A 360 3.47 16.87 0.06
C ILE A 360 4.09 15.55 0.51
N GLY A 361 4.36 14.62 -0.43
CA GLY A 361 4.98 13.35 -0.10
C GLY A 361 6.36 13.53 0.55
N LEU A 362 7.19 14.39 -0.02
CA LEU A 362 8.51 14.69 0.52
C LEU A 362 8.41 15.35 1.90
N GLU A 363 7.50 16.31 2.08
CA GLU A 363 7.31 17.04 3.32
C GLU A 363 6.88 16.10 4.46
N ILE A 364 5.91 15.22 4.22
CA ILE A 364 5.48 14.23 5.23
C ILE A 364 6.63 13.30 5.58
N PHE A 365 7.35 12.78 4.57
CA PHE A 365 8.48 11.88 4.79
C PHE A 365 9.57 12.50 5.68
N LEU A 366 9.78 13.82 5.58
CA LEU A 366 10.79 14.53 6.37
C LEU A 366 10.28 14.93 7.77
N GLN A 367 8.98 15.00 8.00
CA GLN A 367 8.40 15.50 9.24
C GLN A 367 7.84 14.40 10.17
N VAL A 368 7.51 13.23 9.65
CA VAL A 368 7.07 12.09 10.47
C VAL A 368 8.28 11.39 11.08
N ASN A 369 8.23 11.21 12.43
CA ASN A 369 9.31 10.62 13.22
C ASN A 369 9.16 9.11 13.41
#